data_6373b8d478016938a6b6850b92fa8389
#
_entry.id   6373b8d478016938a6b6850b92fa8389
#
_cell.length_a   1.000
_cell.length_b   1.000
_cell.length_c   1.000
_cell.angle_alpha   90.00
_cell.angle_beta   90.00
_cell.angle_gamma   90.00
#
_symmetry.space_group_name_H-M   'P 1'
#
loop_
_entity.id
_entity.type
_entity.pdbx_description
1 polymer ?
#
loop_
_entity_poly.entity_id
_entity_poly.type
_entity_poly.pdbx_seq_one_letter_code
_entity_poly.pdbx_strand_id
1 'polypeptide(L)' 'MANATRENQQRIIANQRVIVSNQNKILRNMRAMIRNQRKILSNQARILRK' A
#
# COMPACT_ATOMS: atom_id res chain seq x y z
N MET A 1 -16.92 -8.78 -32.57
CA MET A 1 -15.63 -8.08 -32.40
C MET A 1 -15.73 -6.91 -31.46
N ALA A 2 -16.74 -6.03 -31.62
CA ALA A 2 -16.94 -4.92 -30.70
C ALA A 2 -17.14 -5.39 -29.24
N ASN A 3 -17.83 -6.53 -29.04
CA ASN A 3 -18.09 -7.07 -27.71
C ASN A 3 -16.80 -7.55 -27.02
N ALA A 4 -15.90 -8.21 -27.77
CA ALA A 4 -14.63 -8.68 -27.23
C ALA A 4 -13.74 -7.51 -26.81
N THR A 5 -13.73 -6.43 -27.59
CA THR A 5 -12.97 -5.22 -27.28
C THR A 5 -13.54 -4.55 -26.01
N ARG A 6 -14.88 -4.48 -25.92
CA ARG A 6 -15.55 -3.90 -24.76
C ARG A 6 -15.26 -4.71 -23.50
N GLU A 7 -15.32 -6.03 -23.61
CA GLU A 7 -15.00 -6.92 -22.48
C GLU A 7 -13.56 -6.76 -22.03
N ASN A 8 -12.63 -6.64 -22.98
CA ASN A 8 -11.22 -6.44 -22.66
C ASN A 8 -11.01 -5.11 -21.95
N GLN A 9 -11.68 -4.06 -22.42
CA GLN A 9 -11.60 -2.75 -21.76
C GLN A 9 -12.13 -2.81 -20.34
N GLN A 10 -13.25 -3.51 -20.12
CA GLN A 10 -13.82 -3.67 -18.78
C GLN A 10 -12.88 -4.42 -17.85
N ARG A 11 -12.21 -5.46 -18.36
CA ARG A 11 -11.21 -6.21 -17.58
C ARG A 11 -10.02 -5.34 -17.21
N ILE A 12 -9.55 -4.52 -18.14
CA ILE A 12 -8.45 -3.61 -17.89
C ILE A 12 -8.83 -2.61 -16.80
N ILE A 13 -10.02 -2.04 -16.88
CA ILE A 13 -10.51 -1.09 -15.87
C ILE A 13 -10.61 -1.77 -14.51
N ALA A 14 -11.17 -2.97 -14.46
CA ALA A 14 -11.29 -3.73 -13.22
C ALA A 14 -9.92 -4.04 -12.62
N ASN A 15 -8.97 -4.46 -13.45
CA ASN A 15 -7.61 -4.74 -13.00
C ASN A 15 -6.92 -3.48 -12.47
N GLN A 16 -7.12 -2.34 -13.14
CA GLN A 16 -6.55 -1.08 -12.68
C GLN A 16 -7.10 -0.66 -11.31
N ARG A 17 -8.39 -0.89 -11.08
CA ARG A 17 -9.01 -0.61 -9.77
C ARG A 17 -8.39 -1.48 -8.68
N VAL A 18 -8.15 -2.75 -8.98
CA VAL A 18 -7.50 -3.67 -8.02
C VAL A 18 -6.07 -3.20 -7.73
N ILE A 19 -5.33 -2.81 -8.76
CA ILE A 19 -3.97 -2.32 -8.60
C ILE A 19 -3.94 -1.07 -7.71
N VAL A 20 -4.82 -0.11 -7.95
CA VAL A 20 -4.89 1.12 -7.14
C VAL A 20 -5.24 0.77 -5.69
N SER A 21 -6.21 -0.12 -5.49
CA SER A 21 -6.57 -0.57 -4.15
C SER A 21 -5.39 -1.21 -3.43
N ASN A 22 -4.64 -2.07 -4.12
CA ASN A 22 -3.46 -2.72 -3.56
C ASN A 22 -2.37 -1.70 -3.23
N GLN A 23 -2.15 -0.72 -4.11
CA GLN A 23 -1.17 0.34 -3.87
C GLN A 23 -1.52 1.16 -2.63
N ASN A 24 -2.81 1.45 -2.44
CA ASN A 24 -3.26 2.18 -1.25
C ASN A 24 -3.02 1.37 0.02
N LYS A 25 -3.23 0.06 -0.01
CA LYS A 25 -2.93 -0.82 1.11
C LYS A 25 -1.43 -0.82 1.43
N ILE A 26 -0.60 -0.90 0.39
CA ILE A 26 0.85 -0.87 0.54
C ILE A 26 1.29 0.44 1.19
N LEU A 27 0.75 1.56 0.74
CA LEU A 27 1.09 2.87 1.31
C LEU A 27 0.70 2.96 2.79
N ARG A 28 -0.48 2.45 3.15
CA ARG A 28 -0.90 2.42 4.57
C ARG A 28 0.04 1.54 5.40
N ASN A 29 0.45 0.41 4.86
CA ASN A 29 1.39 -0.49 5.54
C ASN A 29 2.74 0.18 5.74
N MET A 30 3.23 0.87 4.72
CA MET A 30 4.50 1.59 4.82
C MET A 30 4.44 2.68 5.89
N ARG A 31 3.34 3.42 5.98
CA ARG A 31 3.15 4.44 7.02
C ARG A 31 3.15 3.81 8.42
N ALA A 32 2.50 2.66 8.55
CA ALA A 32 2.49 1.93 9.82
C ALA A 32 3.90 1.47 10.20
N MET A 33 4.67 0.98 9.23
CA MET A 33 6.05 0.57 9.45
C MET A 33 6.92 1.75 9.90
N ILE A 34 6.77 2.90 9.27
CA ILE A 34 7.52 4.10 9.65
C ILE A 34 7.18 4.51 11.08
N ARG A 35 5.91 4.50 11.45
CA ARG A 35 5.51 4.81 12.83
C ARG A 35 6.12 3.84 13.83
N ASN A 36 6.13 2.55 13.50
CA ASN A 36 6.72 1.53 14.35
C ASN A 36 8.23 1.74 14.51
N GLN A 37 8.91 2.06 13.42
CA GLN A 37 10.35 2.33 13.47
C GLN A 37 10.66 3.53 14.35
N ARG A 38 9.85 4.58 14.28
CA ARG A 38 10.01 5.75 15.14
C ARG A 38 9.84 5.40 16.61
N LYS A 39 8.87 4.54 16.94
CA LYS A 39 8.68 4.06 18.30
C LYS A 39 9.89 3.26 18.78
N ILE A 40 10.41 2.39 17.92
CA ILE A 40 11.60 1.59 18.26
C ILE A 40 12.80 2.51 18.53
N LEU A 41 13.03 3.49 17.67
CA LEU A 41 14.13 4.44 17.85
C LEU A 41 13.97 5.25 19.13
N SER A 42 12.74 5.67 19.44
CA SER A 42 12.46 6.40 20.66
C SER A 42 12.72 5.53 21.89
N ASN A 43 12.29 4.27 21.86
CA ASN A 43 12.52 3.33 22.95
C ASN A 43 14.01 3.04 23.14
N GLN A 44 14.77 2.87 22.07
CA GLN A 44 16.20 2.67 22.15
C GLN A 44 16.91 3.87 22.77
N ALA A 45 16.48 5.07 22.38
CA ALA A 45 17.04 6.30 22.96
C ALA A 45 16.80 6.36 24.47
N ARG A 46 15.62 5.96 24.94
CA ARG A 46 15.32 5.91 26.37
C ARG A 46 16.21 4.91 27.09
N ILE A 47 16.40 3.75 26.51
CA ILE A 47 17.26 2.71 27.10
C ILE A 47 18.71 3.21 27.22
N LEU A 48 19.21 3.85 26.18
CA LEU A 48 20.59 4.37 26.17
C LEU A 48 20.80 5.50 27.15
N ARG A 49 19.75 6.26 27.49
CA ARG A 49 19.85 7.35 28.48
C ARG A 49 19.87 6.87 29.93
N LYS A 50 19.42 5.66 30.15
CA LYS A 50 19.47 5.08 31.48
C LYS A 50 20.88 4.55 31.77
#